data_891cc1e88ef72e58d9fda2b09f43e6ed
#
_entry.id   891cc1e88ef72e58d9fda2b09f43e6ed
#
_cell.length_a   1.000
_cell.length_b   1.000
_cell.length_c   1.000
_cell.angle_alpha   90.00
_cell.angle_beta   90.00
_cell.angle_gamma   90.00
#
_symmetry.space_group_name_H-M   'P 1'
#
loop_
_entity.id
_entity.type
_entity.pdbx_description
1 polymer ?
#
loop_
_entity_poly.entity_id
_entity_poly.type
_entity_poly.pdbx_seq_one_letter_code
_entity_poly.pdbx_strand_id
1 'polypeptide(L)'
;MADMASSIQAAAATQPDGMVISLPDPDALGAAIKAAVAAGVPVITMNSGLESSASLGALMHVGQPEYLAGQSAGARAASEGATKALCMIQEAYNTALVDRCEGYGESVPMEFTDTTSDPATIQTRATAALQASSGVDAVLSVGPHVCEAVAKAIDDLGMTVHHSCFDLSPGVMDLIGAGKVSFTIDQQQRLQGYMPIIVLHLYNNGAGLLPGANIPSGPGFVDKSNASSVAALAGIDR
;
A
#
# COMPACT_ATOMS: atom_id res chain seq x y z
N MET A 1 11.63 -11.37 4.51
CA MET A 1 12.61 -10.26 4.59
C MET A 1 14.07 -10.72 4.42
N ALA A 2 14.54 -11.82 5.02
CA ALA A 2 15.95 -12.26 4.88
C ALA A 2 16.39 -12.46 3.42
N ASP A 3 15.56 -13.12 2.59
CA ASP A 3 15.86 -13.34 1.17
C ASP A 3 15.91 -12.01 0.39
N MET A 4 15.06 -11.05 0.74
CA MET A 4 15.08 -9.72 0.14
C MET A 4 16.35 -8.96 0.50
N ALA A 5 16.79 -8.99 1.76
CA ALA A 5 18.06 -8.40 2.18
C ALA A 5 19.25 -9.01 1.43
N SER A 6 19.27 -10.34 1.30
CA SER A 6 20.31 -11.05 0.53
C SER A 6 20.29 -10.68 -0.95
N SER A 7 19.11 -10.51 -1.54
CA SER A 7 18.95 -10.06 -2.94
C SER A 7 19.46 -8.63 -3.15
N ILE A 8 19.18 -7.72 -2.21
CA ILE A 8 19.70 -6.35 -2.23
C ILE A 8 21.23 -6.36 -2.19
N GLN A 9 21.84 -7.16 -1.29
CA GLN A 9 23.29 -7.27 -1.18
C GLN A 9 23.93 -7.86 -2.44
N ALA A 10 23.33 -8.92 -2.99
CA ALA A 10 23.82 -9.55 -4.22
C ALA A 10 23.73 -8.59 -5.42
N ALA A 11 22.64 -7.84 -5.55
CA ALA A 11 22.48 -6.83 -6.59
C ALA A 11 23.51 -5.69 -6.43
N ALA A 12 23.69 -5.17 -5.21
CA ALA A 12 24.68 -4.10 -4.95
C ALA A 12 26.10 -4.55 -5.27
N ALA A 13 26.45 -5.82 -5.03
CA ALA A 13 27.78 -6.38 -5.34
C ALA A 13 28.10 -6.35 -6.84
N THR A 14 27.10 -6.29 -7.73
CA THR A 14 27.31 -6.15 -9.19
C THR A 14 27.65 -4.72 -9.61
N GLN A 15 27.63 -3.75 -8.68
CA GLN A 15 27.89 -2.32 -8.93
C GLN A 15 27.00 -1.76 -10.06
N PRO A 16 25.67 -1.86 -9.95
CA PRO A 16 24.75 -1.33 -10.96
C PRO A 16 24.77 0.21 -10.95
N ASP A 17 24.32 0.82 -12.06
CA ASP A 17 24.17 2.27 -12.16
C ASP A 17 23.13 2.86 -11.21
N GLY A 18 22.30 2.03 -10.59
CA GLY A 18 21.35 2.40 -9.56
C GLY A 18 20.44 1.23 -9.16
N MET A 19 19.79 1.38 -8.02
CA MET A 19 18.84 0.40 -7.48
C MET A 19 17.53 1.08 -7.11
N VAL A 20 16.42 0.40 -7.41
CA VAL A 20 15.07 0.79 -6.97
C VAL A 20 14.56 -0.29 -6.02
N ILE A 21 14.21 0.10 -4.80
CA ILE A 21 13.97 -0.83 -3.70
C ILE A 21 12.65 -0.47 -2.98
N SER A 22 11.73 -1.42 -2.88
CA SER A 22 10.62 -1.29 -1.91
C SER A 22 11.14 -1.59 -0.51
N LEU A 23 10.69 -0.83 0.49
CA LEU A 23 11.19 -0.88 1.87
C LEU A 23 10.04 -1.15 2.86
N PRO A 24 9.43 -2.34 2.83
CA PRO A 24 8.30 -2.67 3.71
C PRO A 24 8.70 -2.80 5.19
N ASP A 25 9.94 -3.21 5.46
CA ASP A 25 10.50 -3.42 6.80
C ASP A 25 11.88 -2.76 6.90
N PRO A 26 11.94 -1.50 7.39
CA PRO A 26 13.20 -0.77 7.51
C PRO A 26 14.21 -1.42 8.46
N ASP A 27 13.75 -2.11 9.49
CA ASP A 27 14.63 -2.78 10.45
C ASP A 27 15.33 -3.99 9.81
N ALA A 28 14.60 -4.77 9.03
CA ALA A 28 15.13 -5.94 8.35
C ALA A 28 16.00 -5.59 7.12
N LEU A 29 15.69 -4.51 6.39
CA LEU A 29 16.31 -4.19 5.10
C LEU A 29 17.30 -3.03 5.17
N GLY A 30 17.21 -2.19 6.19
CA GLY A 30 17.97 -0.94 6.27
C GLY A 30 19.49 -1.12 6.23
N ALA A 31 20.01 -2.18 6.84
CA ALA A 31 21.45 -2.48 6.80
C ALA A 31 21.94 -2.80 5.38
N ALA A 32 21.16 -3.54 4.60
CA ALA A 32 21.51 -3.89 3.22
C ALA A 32 21.47 -2.65 2.31
N ILE A 33 20.46 -1.78 2.50
CA ILE A 33 20.35 -0.51 1.75
C ILE A 33 21.52 0.42 2.08
N LYS A 34 21.86 0.62 3.37
CA LYS A 34 23.02 1.44 3.78
C LYS A 34 24.33 0.90 3.20
N ALA A 35 24.49 -0.41 3.14
CA ALA A 35 25.67 -1.02 2.53
C ALA A 35 25.76 -0.74 1.03
N ALA A 36 24.66 -0.82 0.28
CA ALA A 36 24.58 -0.48 -1.13
C ALA A 36 24.95 0.99 -1.38
N VAL A 37 24.38 1.91 -0.60
CA VAL A 37 24.69 3.35 -0.64
C VAL A 37 26.17 3.61 -0.32
N ALA A 38 26.72 2.98 0.73
CA ALA A 38 28.12 3.11 1.10
C ALA A 38 29.08 2.56 0.04
N ALA A 39 28.64 1.58 -0.76
CA ALA A 39 29.38 1.08 -1.92
C ALA A 39 29.30 2.02 -3.15
N GLY A 40 28.62 3.17 -3.05
CA GLY A 40 28.49 4.16 -4.12
C GLY A 40 27.35 3.88 -5.09
N VAL A 41 26.48 2.92 -4.84
CA VAL A 41 25.33 2.62 -5.69
C VAL A 41 24.20 3.62 -5.39
N PRO A 42 23.71 4.39 -6.37
CA PRO A 42 22.56 5.25 -6.18
C PRO A 42 21.28 4.43 -5.87
N VAL A 43 20.60 4.75 -4.78
CA VAL A 43 19.37 4.06 -4.38
C VAL A 43 18.18 5.01 -4.36
N ILE A 44 17.08 4.60 -4.97
CA ILE A 44 15.76 5.21 -4.81
C ILE A 44 14.84 4.20 -4.15
N THR A 45 14.14 4.60 -3.11
CA THR A 45 13.08 3.75 -2.54
C THR A 45 11.76 4.00 -3.27
N MET A 46 10.93 2.97 -3.35
CA MET A 46 9.61 3.09 -3.94
C MET A 46 8.56 2.34 -3.12
N ASN A 47 7.28 2.66 -3.34
CA ASN A 47 6.12 2.02 -2.72
C ASN A 47 6.11 2.16 -1.19
N SER A 48 6.81 1.30 -0.46
CA SER A 48 6.91 1.33 1.01
C SER A 48 8.19 2.04 1.48
N GLY A 49 8.17 2.61 2.69
CA GLY A 49 9.36 3.09 3.40
C GLY A 49 9.69 4.57 3.21
N LEU A 50 8.70 5.40 2.87
CA LEU A 50 8.86 6.86 2.72
C LEU A 50 9.61 7.48 3.91
N GLU A 51 9.17 7.21 5.15
CA GLU A 51 9.68 7.84 6.35
C GLU A 51 11.15 7.46 6.66
N SER A 52 11.56 6.25 6.25
CA SER A 52 12.91 5.73 6.50
C SER A 52 13.90 6.00 5.35
N SER A 53 13.41 6.31 4.17
CA SER A 53 14.18 6.44 2.93
C SER A 53 15.41 7.34 3.08
N ALA A 54 15.22 8.58 3.52
CA ALA A 54 16.29 9.56 3.65
C ALA A 54 17.34 9.16 4.70
N SER A 55 16.92 8.58 5.83
CA SER A 55 17.82 8.15 6.92
C SER A 55 18.72 6.96 6.54
N LEU A 56 18.34 6.23 5.49
CA LEU A 56 19.12 5.13 4.93
C LEU A 56 20.07 5.58 3.80
N GLY A 57 20.02 6.86 3.43
CA GLY A 57 20.86 7.45 2.39
C GLY A 57 20.32 7.27 0.97
N ALA A 58 19.05 6.86 0.80
CA ALA A 58 18.43 6.86 -0.51
C ALA A 58 18.31 8.29 -1.05
N LEU A 59 18.44 8.43 -2.37
CA LEU A 59 18.39 9.72 -3.07
C LEU A 59 17.01 10.39 -2.93
N MET A 60 15.96 9.59 -2.98
CA MET A 60 14.57 10.00 -2.82
C MET A 60 13.64 8.81 -2.69
N HIS A 61 12.36 9.10 -2.47
CA HIS A 61 11.27 8.12 -2.50
C HIS A 61 10.27 8.44 -3.62
N VAL A 62 9.76 7.38 -4.25
CA VAL A 62 8.63 7.47 -5.21
C VAL A 62 7.53 6.55 -4.71
N GLY A 63 6.44 7.11 -4.19
CA GLY A 63 5.38 6.31 -3.60
C GLY A 63 4.24 7.15 -3.05
N GLN A 64 3.20 6.49 -2.59
CA GLN A 64 2.08 7.14 -1.92
C GLN A 64 2.50 7.55 -0.49
N PRO A 65 2.13 8.74 -0.02
CA PRO A 65 2.23 9.06 1.41
C PRO A 65 1.12 8.31 2.17
N GLU A 66 1.47 7.13 2.69
CA GLU A 66 0.51 6.11 3.12
C GLU A 66 -0.34 6.54 4.30
N TYR A 67 0.25 7.24 5.28
CA TYR A 67 -0.49 7.78 6.40
C TYR A 67 -1.56 8.81 5.95
N LEU A 68 -1.18 9.74 5.06
CA LEU A 68 -2.11 10.74 4.50
C LEU A 68 -3.20 10.09 3.62
N ALA A 69 -2.85 9.01 2.93
CA ALA A 69 -3.83 8.22 2.17
C ALA A 69 -4.84 7.55 3.11
N GLY A 70 -4.37 7.00 4.23
CA GLY A 70 -5.20 6.48 5.30
C GLY A 70 -6.11 7.56 5.90
N GLN A 71 -5.57 8.72 6.25
CA GLN A 71 -6.37 9.86 6.76
C GLN A 71 -7.49 10.26 5.78
N SER A 72 -7.14 10.38 4.50
CA SER A 72 -8.12 10.75 3.47
C SER A 72 -9.22 9.70 3.33
N ALA A 73 -8.86 8.41 3.39
CA ALA A 73 -9.81 7.30 3.35
C ALA A 73 -10.72 7.28 4.59
N GLY A 74 -10.15 7.47 5.78
CA GLY A 74 -10.91 7.53 7.04
C GLY A 74 -11.86 8.72 7.09
N ALA A 75 -11.40 9.91 6.69
CA ALA A 75 -12.25 11.10 6.62
C ALA A 75 -13.44 10.90 5.67
N ARG A 76 -13.20 10.26 4.52
CA ARG A 76 -14.27 9.91 3.57
C ARG A 76 -15.24 8.90 4.19
N ALA A 77 -14.75 7.80 4.75
CA ALA A 77 -15.59 6.78 5.37
C ALA A 77 -16.45 7.36 6.50
N ALA A 78 -15.88 8.22 7.36
CA ALA A 78 -16.63 8.92 8.40
C ALA A 78 -17.74 9.81 7.81
N SER A 79 -17.47 10.52 6.71
CA SER A 79 -18.46 11.34 6.01
C SER A 79 -19.58 10.50 5.38
N GLU A 80 -19.29 9.25 5.05
CA GLU A 80 -20.24 8.25 4.52
C GLU A 80 -20.94 7.46 5.64
N GLY A 81 -20.66 7.77 6.93
CA GLY A 81 -21.38 7.26 8.09
C GLY A 81 -20.66 6.16 8.88
N ALA A 82 -19.41 5.83 8.57
CA ALA A 82 -18.62 4.87 9.34
C ALA A 82 -18.29 5.42 10.74
N THR A 83 -18.45 4.59 11.78
CA THR A 83 -18.23 4.97 13.18
C THR A 83 -17.25 4.08 13.94
N LYS A 84 -17.12 2.82 13.55
CA LYS A 84 -16.16 1.86 14.10
C LYS A 84 -15.68 0.88 13.04
N ALA A 85 -14.39 0.77 12.84
CA ALA A 85 -13.81 -0.03 11.77
C ALA A 85 -12.93 -1.20 12.27
N LEU A 86 -12.76 -2.19 11.38
CA LEU A 86 -11.66 -3.15 11.43
C LEU A 86 -10.69 -2.85 10.27
N CYS A 87 -9.39 -2.79 10.57
CA CYS A 87 -8.35 -2.81 9.54
C CYS A 87 -7.87 -4.25 9.31
N MET A 88 -8.06 -4.74 8.10
CA MET A 88 -7.62 -6.07 7.65
C MET A 88 -6.27 -5.94 6.97
N ILE A 89 -5.19 -6.31 7.69
CA ILE A 89 -3.80 -6.14 7.26
C ILE A 89 -3.14 -7.50 7.02
N GLN A 90 -2.54 -7.69 5.83
CA GLN A 90 -1.91 -8.97 5.45
C GLN A 90 -0.42 -9.07 5.82
N GLU A 91 0.23 -7.95 6.06
CA GLU A 91 1.67 -7.84 6.35
C GLU A 91 1.87 -6.86 7.51
N ALA A 92 1.63 -7.32 8.74
CA ALA A 92 1.70 -6.47 9.94
C ALA A 92 3.10 -5.87 10.20
N TYR A 93 4.14 -6.39 9.55
CA TYR A 93 5.52 -5.84 9.57
C TYR A 93 5.73 -4.71 8.54
N ASN A 94 4.83 -4.55 7.59
CA ASN A 94 4.95 -3.57 6.52
C ASN A 94 4.46 -2.19 7.01
N THR A 95 5.40 -1.28 7.23
CA THR A 95 5.10 0.05 7.78
C THR A 95 4.10 0.82 6.93
N ALA A 96 4.15 0.70 5.60
CA ALA A 96 3.19 1.36 4.72
C ALA A 96 1.74 0.91 4.96
N LEU A 97 1.53 -0.39 5.22
CA LEU A 97 0.19 -0.91 5.49
C LEU A 97 -0.30 -0.53 6.89
N VAL A 98 0.61 -0.46 7.87
CA VAL A 98 0.30 0.05 9.21
C VAL A 98 -0.11 1.52 9.12
N ASP A 99 0.64 2.35 8.40
CA ASP A 99 0.35 3.77 8.18
C ASP A 99 -1.05 4.00 7.58
N ARG A 100 -1.48 3.16 6.62
CA ARG A 100 -2.86 3.21 6.06
C ARG A 100 -3.92 3.04 7.14
N CYS A 101 -3.73 2.05 8.03
CA CYS A 101 -4.65 1.79 9.13
C CYS A 101 -4.62 2.91 10.17
N GLU A 102 -3.44 3.35 10.59
CA GLU A 102 -3.28 4.40 11.59
C GLU A 102 -3.89 5.73 11.12
N GLY A 103 -3.60 6.12 9.87
CA GLY A 103 -4.19 7.31 9.27
C GLY A 103 -5.71 7.25 9.21
N TYR A 104 -6.28 6.13 8.79
CA TYR A 104 -7.74 5.93 8.76
C TYR A 104 -8.34 6.03 10.16
N GLY A 105 -7.65 5.49 11.16
CA GLY A 105 -8.05 5.48 12.57
C GLY A 105 -8.22 6.88 13.19
N GLU A 106 -7.65 7.92 12.59
CA GLU A 106 -7.85 9.30 13.09
C GLU A 106 -9.31 9.79 12.95
N SER A 107 -10.03 9.30 11.94
CA SER A 107 -11.41 9.70 11.69
C SER A 107 -12.43 8.64 12.12
N VAL A 108 -12.07 7.36 12.04
CA VAL A 108 -12.92 6.22 12.40
C VAL A 108 -12.16 5.31 13.34
N PRO A 109 -12.47 5.27 14.64
CA PRO A 109 -11.83 4.36 15.59
C PRO A 109 -11.77 2.94 15.06
N MET A 110 -10.57 2.31 15.10
CA MET A 110 -10.41 1.01 14.48
C MET A 110 -9.57 0.03 15.30
N GLU A 111 -9.82 -1.25 15.07
CA GLU A 111 -9.04 -2.37 15.58
C GLU A 111 -8.30 -3.03 14.40
N PHE A 112 -7.07 -3.51 14.66
CA PHE A 112 -6.24 -4.18 13.65
C PHE A 112 -6.47 -5.69 13.66
N THR A 113 -6.57 -6.30 12.49
CA THR A 113 -6.65 -7.75 12.31
C THR A 113 -5.58 -8.20 11.32
N ASP A 114 -4.56 -8.92 11.80
CA ASP A 114 -3.59 -9.59 10.93
C ASP A 114 -4.26 -10.76 10.21
N THR A 115 -4.40 -10.64 8.91
CA THR A 115 -5.08 -11.62 8.06
C THR A 115 -4.13 -12.60 7.40
N THR A 116 -2.80 -12.33 7.42
CA THR A 116 -1.81 -13.00 6.55
C THR A 116 -2.09 -12.81 5.05
N SER A 117 -1.28 -13.42 4.19
CA SER A 117 -1.40 -13.25 2.72
C SER A 117 -2.09 -14.42 2.00
N ASP A 118 -2.42 -15.51 2.70
CA ASP A 118 -3.12 -16.65 2.11
C ASP A 118 -4.63 -16.39 2.02
N PRO A 119 -5.25 -16.42 0.81
CA PRO A 119 -6.65 -16.03 0.63
C PRO A 119 -7.66 -16.81 1.50
N ALA A 120 -7.45 -18.11 1.70
CA ALA A 120 -8.34 -18.92 2.54
C ALA A 120 -8.21 -18.54 4.03
N THR A 121 -6.99 -18.23 4.46
CA THR A 121 -6.71 -17.74 5.81
C THR A 121 -7.26 -16.34 6.02
N ILE A 122 -7.15 -15.43 5.04
CA ILE A 122 -7.73 -14.09 5.09
C ILE A 122 -9.23 -14.18 5.35
N GLN A 123 -9.97 -14.95 4.55
CA GLN A 123 -11.43 -15.08 4.71
C GLN A 123 -11.80 -15.63 6.10
N THR A 124 -11.08 -16.66 6.58
CA THR A 124 -11.34 -17.26 7.89
C THR A 124 -11.09 -16.26 9.03
N ARG A 125 -9.97 -15.55 9.00
CA ARG A 125 -9.63 -14.56 10.03
C ARG A 125 -10.56 -13.35 9.99
N ALA A 126 -10.92 -12.87 8.79
CA ALA A 126 -11.91 -11.80 8.63
C ALA A 126 -13.27 -12.19 9.20
N THR A 127 -13.75 -13.41 8.90
CA THR A 127 -15.01 -13.94 9.47
C THR A 127 -14.96 -13.94 11.00
N ALA A 128 -13.88 -14.46 11.58
CA ALA A 128 -13.72 -14.52 13.03
C ALA A 128 -13.67 -13.12 13.68
N ALA A 129 -12.91 -12.18 13.07
CA ALA A 129 -12.82 -10.81 13.56
C ALA A 129 -14.16 -10.06 13.49
N LEU A 130 -14.88 -10.18 12.38
CA LEU A 130 -16.20 -9.58 12.19
C LEU A 130 -17.23 -10.12 13.21
N GLN A 131 -17.19 -11.41 13.50
CA GLN A 131 -18.06 -12.02 14.51
C GLN A 131 -17.71 -11.62 15.95
N ALA A 132 -16.42 -11.42 16.24
CA ALA A 132 -15.94 -11.06 17.58
C ALA A 132 -16.13 -9.57 17.92
N SER A 133 -16.14 -8.69 16.91
CA SER A 133 -16.13 -7.25 17.11
C SER A 133 -17.53 -6.67 17.09
N SER A 134 -18.07 -6.36 18.28
CA SER A 134 -19.39 -5.75 18.40
C SER A 134 -19.40 -4.29 17.92
N GLY A 135 -20.45 -3.91 17.19
CA GLY A 135 -20.67 -2.52 16.76
C GLY A 135 -19.76 -2.06 15.62
N VAL A 136 -19.03 -2.96 14.98
CA VAL A 136 -18.28 -2.64 13.76
C VAL A 136 -19.25 -2.42 12.60
N ASP A 137 -19.15 -1.24 11.99
CA ASP A 137 -19.96 -0.82 10.84
C ASP A 137 -19.09 -0.48 9.60
N ALA A 138 -17.75 -0.59 9.75
CA ALA A 138 -16.82 -0.34 8.65
C ALA A 138 -15.65 -1.34 8.63
N VAL A 139 -15.10 -1.56 7.44
CA VAL A 139 -13.89 -2.37 7.21
C VAL A 139 -12.98 -1.65 6.24
N LEU A 140 -11.69 -1.60 6.57
CA LEU A 140 -10.61 -1.20 5.67
C LEU A 140 -9.79 -2.44 5.30
N SER A 141 -9.69 -2.75 4.01
CA SER A 141 -8.80 -3.80 3.48
C SER A 141 -7.61 -3.15 2.78
N VAL A 142 -6.38 -3.40 3.25
CA VAL A 142 -5.20 -2.65 2.81
C VAL A 142 -4.49 -3.23 1.56
N GLY A 143 -5.17 -4.14 0.83
CA GLY A 143 -4.70 -4.68 -0.44
C GLY A 143 -5.82 -5.39 -1.20
N PRO A 144 -5.70 -5.60 -2.53
CA PRO A 144 -6.82 -6.05 -3.36
C PRO A 144 -7.27 -7.49 -3.05
N HIS A 145 -6.33 -8.43 -2.85
CA HIS A 145 -6.68 -9.81 -2.48
C HIS A 145 -7.30 -9.91 -1.08
N VAL A 146 -6.91 -9.02 -0.17
CA VAL A 146 -7.57 -8.87 1.15
C VAL A 146 -8.99 -8.37 0.96
N CYS A 147 -9.17 -7.33 0.14
CA CYS A 147 -10.47 -6.74 -0.18
C CYS A 147 -11.45 -7.81 -0.71
N GLU A 148 -11.03 -8.61 -1.68
CA GLU A 148 -11.86 -9.66 -2.28
C GLU A 148 -12.25 -10.75 -1.28
N ALA A 149 -11.29 -11.24 -0.47
CA ALA A 149 -11.56 -12.26 0.52
C ALA A 149 -12.44 -11.76 1.69
N VAL A 150 -12.23 -10.51 2.11
CA VAL A 150 -13.02 -9.85 3.15
C VAL A 150 -14.44 -9.57 2.67
N ALA A 151 -14.62 -9.10 1.42
CA ALA A 151 -15.94 -8.92 0.84
C ALA A 151 -16.76 -10.22 0.85
N LYS A 152 -16.09 -11.34 0.57
CA LYS A 152 -16.73 -12.66 0.65
C LYS A 152 -17.11 -13.03 2.09
N ALA A 153 -16.26 -12.74 3.10
CA ALA A 153 -16.59 -12.98 4.50
C ALA A 153 -17.79 -12.14 4.96
N ILE A 154 -17.87 -10.87 4.53
CA ILE A 154 -19.01 -9.98 4.80
C ILE A 154 -20.31 -10.54 4.21
N ASP A 155 -20.25 -11.01 2.95
CA ASP A 155 -21.41 -11.64 2.28
C ASP A 155 -21.85 -12.91 2.99
N ASP A 156 -20.92 -13.82 3.31
CA ASP A 156 -21.22 -15.10 3.95
C ASP A 156 -21.86 -14.90 5.35
N LEU A 157 -21.53 -13.79 6.03
CA LEU A 157 -22.14 -13.40 7.31
C LEU A 157 -23.46 -12.63 7.15
N GLY A 158 -23.83 -12.23 5.95
CA GLY A 158 -25.01 -11.39 5.71
C GLY A 158 -24.92 -10.01 6.36
N MET A 159 -23.70 -9.49 6.57
CA MET A 159 -23.48 -8.18 7.18
C MET A 159 -23.60 -7.05 6.16
N THR A 160 -24.02 -5.89 6.63
CA THR A 160 -23.94 -4.63 5.89
C THR A 160 -22.98 -3.71 6.61
N VAL A 161 -21.81 -3.45 5.99
CA VAL A 161 -20.76 -2.60 6.54
C VAL A 161 -20.22 -1.70 5.44
N HIS A 162 -19.69 -0.53 5.82
CA HIS A 162 -18.93 0.33 4.91
C HIS A 162 -17.59 -0.34 4.61
N HIS A 163 -17.40 -0.89 3.40
CA HIS A 163 -16.16 -1.54 3.01
C HIS A 163 -15.36 -0.62 2.08
N SER A 164 -14.15 -0.28 2.47
CA SER A 164 -13.18 0.49 1.69
C SER A 164 -11.88 -0.30 1.53
N CYS A 165 -11.16 -0.06 0.42
CA CYS A 165 -10.00 -0.84 0.07
C CYS A 165 -8.83 0.04 -0.38
N PHE A 166 -7.67 -0.59 -0.49
CA PHE A 166 -6.50 -0.07 -1.21
C PHE A 166 -6.20 -0.95 -2.41
N ASP A 167 -5.69 -0.31 -3.45
CA ASP A 167 -5.27 -0.86 -4.73
C ASP A 167 -6.40 -1.37 -5.62
N LEU A 168 -6.04 -1.60 -6.87
CA LEU A 168 -6.96 -2.01 -7.92
C LEU A 168 -6.71 -3.47 -8.32
N SER A 169 -7.78 -4.19 -8.57
CA SER A 169 -7.81 -5.46 -9.29
C SER A 169 -9.13 -5.57 -10.07
N PRO A 170 -9.24 -6.45 -11.06
CA PRO A 170 -10.52 -6.71 -11.69
C PRO A 170 -11.61 -7.07 -10.67
N GLY A 171 -11.29 -7.89 -9.66
CA GLY A 171 -12.25 -8.28 -8.62
C GLY A 171 -12.70 -7.09 -7.76
N VAL A 172 -11.79 -6.19 -7.38
CA VAL A 172 -12.16 -4.96 -6.65
C VAL A 172 -13.05 -4.06 -7.50
N MET A 173 -12.79 -3.95 -8.82
CA MET A 173 -13.66 -3.18 -9.73
C MET A 173 -15.06 -3.78 -9.80
N ASP A 174 -15.18 -5.10 -9.85
CA ASP A 174 -16.47 -5.79 -9.84
C ASP A 174 -17.22 -5.54 -8.52
N LEU A 175 -16.52 -5.57 -7.38
CA LEU A 175 -17.11 -5.29 -6.06
C LEU A 175 -17.63 -3.85 -5.95
N ILE A 176 -16.89 -2.87 -6.49
CA ILE A 176 -17.34 -1.47 -6.58
C ILE A 176 -18.58 -1.36 -7.46
N GLY A 177 -18.56 -1.99 -8.64
CA GLY A 177 -19.70 -2.02 -9.55
C GLY A 177 -20.95 -2.60 -8.90
N ALA A 178 -20.81 -3.65 -8.12
CA ALA A 178 -21.88 -4.31 -7.35
C ALA A 178 -22.32 -3.53 -6.09
N GLY A 179 -21.61 -2.45 -5.71
CA GLY A 179 -21.89 -1.66 -4.50
C GLY A 179 -21.50 -2.36 -3.19
N LYS A 180 -20.63 -3.37 -3.24
CA LYS A 180 -20.10 -4.10 -2.06
C LYS A 180 -18.86 -3.43 -1.47
N VAL A 181 -18.16 -2.64 -2.24
CA VAL A 181 -17.05 -1.77 -1.85
C VAL A 181 -17.43 -0.35 -2.19
N SER A 182 -17.32 0.55 -1.21
CA SER A 182 -17.68 1.97 -1.37
C SER A 182 -16.66 2.69 -2.25
N PHE A 183 -15.37 2.46 -1.97
CA PHE A 183 -14.26 2.99 -2.75
C PHE A 183 -12.98 2.18 -2.51
N THR A 184 -12.03 2.33 -3.41
CA THR A 184 -10.64 1.91 -3.23
C THR A 184 -9.69 3.07 -3.50
N ILE A 185 -8.47 2.99 -2.93
CA ILE A 185 -7.40 3.96 -3.15
C ILE A 185 -6.44 3.40 -4.20
N ASP A 186 -6.28 4.12 -5.30
CA ASP A 186 -5.29 3.85 -6.34
C ASP A 186 -3.99 4.60 -6.01
N GLN A 187 -2.91 3.89 -5.80
CA GLN A 187 -1.59 4.46 -5.56
C GLN A 187 -0.71 4.53 -6.82
N GLN A 188 -1.23 4.16 -7.97
CA GLN A 188 -0.56 4.23 -9.28
C GLN A 188 0.78 3.48 -9.30
N GLN A 189 0.77 2.17 -9.03
CA GLN A 189 1.98 1.34 -8.89
C GLN A 189 2.89 1.38 -10.13
N ARG A 190 2.32 1.50 -11.33
CA ARG A 190 3.13 1.64 -12.56
C ARG A 190 3.99 2.91 -12.54
N LEU A 191 3.46 4.02 -12.05
CA LEU A 191 4.21 5.26 -11.88
C LEU A 191 5.36 5.05 -10.89
N GLN A 192 5.11 4.33 -9.79
CA GLN A 192 6.13 4.02 -8.78
C GLN A 192 7.28 3.18 -9.35
N GLY A 193 7.01 2.28 -10.29
CA GLY A 193 8.05 1.50 -10.97
C GLY A 193 8.77 2.29 -12.06
N TYR A 194 8.05 3.16 -12.79
CA TYR A 194 8.56 3.88 -13.94
C TYR A 194 9.44 5.10 -13.57
N MET A 195 8.94 5.95 -12.67
CA MET A 195 9.60 7.21 -12.33
C MET A 195 10.99 7.05 -11.72
N PRO A 196 11.26 6.10 -10.82
CA PRO A 196 12.59 5.91 -10.29
C PRO A 196 13.65 5.61 -11.37
N ILE A 197 13.28 4.85 -12.39
CA ILE A 197 14.19 4.53 -13.51
C ILE A 197 14.54 5.78 -14.29
N ILE A 198 13.55 6.64 -14.59
CA ILE A 198 13.78 7.91 -15.28
C ILE A 198 14.67 8.83 -14.42
N VAL A 199 14.39 8.91 -13.11
CA VAL A 199 15.19 9.76 -12.20
C VAL A 199 16.63 9.24 -12.11
N LEU A 200 16.88 7.93 -11.97
CA LEU A 200 18.22 7.35 -11.97
C LEU A 200 18.96 7.63 -13.29
N HIS A 201 18.26 7.50 -14.43
CA HIS A 201 18.84 7.82 -15.73
C HIS A 201 19.28 9.28 -15.81
N LEU A 202 18.42 10.21 -15.39
CA LEU A 202 18.73 11.64 -15.40
C LEU A 202 19.83 11.99 -14.37
N TYR A 203 19.83 11.37 -13.20
CA TYR A 203 20.85 11.54 -12.18
C TYR A 203 22.23 11.16 -12.70
N ASN A 204 22.37 9.98 -13.31
CA ASN A 204 23.64 9.48 -13.82
C ASN A 204 24.17 10.26 -15.02
N ASN A 205 23.27 10.79 -15.87
CA ASN A 205 23.65 11.52 -17.09
C ASN A 205 23.59 13.04 -16.95
N GLY A 206 23.04 13.57 -15.85
CA GLY A 206 22.77 14.97 -15.60
C GLY A 206 23.56 15.57 -14.42
N ALA A 207 24.78 15.10 -14.16
CA ALA A 207 25.65 15.60 -13.09
C ALA A 207 25.02 15.49 -11.66
N GLY A 208 24.24 14.46 -11.41
CA GLY A 208 23.65 14.21 -10.09
C GLY A 208 22.43 15.07 -9.77
N LEU A 209 21.77 15.66 -10.76
CA LEU A 209 20.55 16.44 -10.53
C LEU A 209 19.37 15.55 -10.16
N LEU A 210 18.62 15.97 -9.15
CA LEU A 210 17.42 15.28 -8.63
C LEU A 210 16.24 16.26 -8.63
N PRO A 211 14.99 15.74 -8.67
CA PRO A 211 13.82 16.52 -8.27
C PRO A 211 14.01 17.09 -6.85
N GLY A 212 13.43 18.25 -6.58
CA GLY A 212 13.58 18.93 -5.28
C GLY A 212 12.85 18.27 -4.12
N ALA A 213 12.07 17.19 -4.38
CA ALA A 213 11.29 16.47 -3.38
C ALA A 213 10.99 15.04 -3.85
N ASN A 214 10.48 14.20 -2.93
CA ASN A 214 9.90 12.90 -3.26
C ASN A 214 8.76 13.04 -4.29
N ILE A 215 8.50 11.98 -5.05
CA ILE A 215 7.43 11.97 -6.07
C ILE A 215 6.23 11.20 -5.50
N PRO A 216 5.14 11.90 -5.10
CA PRO A 216 3.94 11.21 -4.62
C PRO A 216 3.15 10.60 -5.78
N SER A 217 2.61 9.39 -5.57
CA SER A 217 1.87 8.64 -6.59
C SER A 217 0.37 8.47 -6.30
N GLY A 218 -0.13 9.05 -5.23
CA GLY A 218 -1.52 8.98 -4.77
C GLY A 218 -1.74 9.92 -3.60
N PRO A 219 -2.88 9.78 -2.86
CA PRO A 219 -3.98 8.84 -3.09
C PRO A 219 -4.93 9.27 -4.22
N GLY A 220 -5.38 8.30 -5.01
CA GLY A 220 -6.45 8.48 -5.99
C GLY A 220 -7.70 7.69 -5.61
N PHE A 221 -8.85 8.33 -5.43
CA PHE A 221 -10.08 7.61 -5.10
C PHE A 221 -10.73 7.01 -6.35
N VAL A 222 -11.03 5.71 -6.29
CA VAL A 222 -11.83 5.01 -7.29
C VAL A 222 -13.09 4.47 -6.63
N ASP A 223 -14.23 4.89 -7.15
CA ASP A 223 -15.55 4.50 -6.70
C ASP A 223 -16.50 4.26 -7.90
N LYS A 224 -17.76 4.04 -7.63
CA LYS A 224 -18.76 3.75 -8.68
C LYS A 224 -18.86 4.85 -9.76
N SER A 225 -18.51 6.10 -9.45
CA SER A 225 -18.61 7.22 -10.39
C SER A 225 -17.52 7.22 -11.45
N ASN A 226 -16.35 6.65 -11.17
CA ASN A 226 -15.18 6.68 -12.05
C ASN A 226 -14.54 5.30 -12.32
N ALA A 227 -15.02 4.23 -11.69
CA ALA A 227 -14.48 2.88 -11.84
C ALA A 227 -14.39 2.43 -13.31
N SER A 228 -15.38 2.79 -14.14
CA SER A 228 -15.39 2.44 -15.57
C SER A 228 -14.20 3.03 -16.34
N SER A 229 -13.67 4.16 -15.89
CA SER A 229 -12.52 4.83 -16.54
C SER A 229 -11.19 4.13 -16.28
N VAL A 230 -11.11 3.34 -15.21
CA VAL A 230 -9.87 2.67 -14.79
C VAL A 230 -9.94 1.15 -14.83
N ALA A 231 -11.14 0.58 -14.96
CA ALA A 231 -11.36 -0.87 -14.91
C ALA A 231 -10.50 -1.67 -15.91
N ALA A 232 -10.32 -1.15 -17.13
CA ALA A 232 -9.50 -1.81 -18.15
C ALA A 232 -8.00 -1.77 -17.85
N LEU A 233 -7.58 -0.94 -16.90
CA LEU A 233 -6.18 -0.75 -16.52
C LEU A 233 -5.85 -1.45 -15.18
N ALA A 234 -6.88 -1.84 -14.43
CA ALA A 234 -6.75 -2.46 -13.11
C ALA A 234 -5.95 -3.77 -13.18
N GLY A 235 -4.85 -3.84 -12.42
CA GLY A 235 -3.94 -4.98 -12.41
C GLY A 235 -3.03 -5.11 -13.63
N ILE A 236 -3.03 -4.14 -14.56
CA ILE A 236 -2.17 -4.09 -15.76
C ILE A 236 -1.31 -2.83 -15.74
N ASP A 237 -1.95 -1.67 -15.77
CA ASP A 237 -1.31 -0.36 -15.85
C ASP A 237 -1.54 0.51 -14.60
N ARG A 238 -2.38 0.02 -13.70
CA ARG A 238 -2.71 0.67 -12.41
C ARG A 238 -2.95 -0.38 -11.35
#